data_8a8c60f0e6c8699870be6081fc135a87
#
_entry.id   8a8c60f0e6c8699870be6081fc135a87
#
_cell.length_a   1.000
_cell.length_b   1.000
_cell.length_c   1.000
_cell.angle_alpha   90.00
_cell.angle_beta   90.00
_cell.angle_gamma   90.00
#
_symmetry.space_group_name_H-M   'P 1'
#
loop_
_entity.id
_entity.type
_entity.pdbx_description
1 polymer ?
#
loop_
_entity_poly.entity_id
_entity_poly.type
_entity_poly.pdbx_seq_one_letter_code
_entity_poly.pdbx_strand_id
1 'polypeptide(L)'
;EDYATILLGDCSDCSKMKELYKDFTYDKVLVLGLGLGLIPETLKVEKSCSVVDVIDNNQELIDYVNFIDDSINIIKHDAFTYTPDKKYDFILVDLWWGNEDITDEMLSNLENNYKNYLEDNGKMLIPILYKSFEK
;
A
#
# COMPACT_ATOMS: atom_id res chain seq x y z
N GLU A 1 1.32 11.83 -17.78
CA GLU A 1 1.19 11.58 -16.35
C GLU A 1 1.31 10.09 -16.08
N ASP A 2 1.93 9.72 -14.97
CA ASP A 2 2.01 8.33 -14.56
C ASP A 2 0.69 7.86 -13.90
N TYR A 3 0.55 6.57 -13.68
CA TYR A 3 -0.65 5.99 -13.09
C TYR A 3 -0.93 6.54 -11.68
N ALA A 4 0.10 6.77 -10.90
CA ALA A 4 -0.07 7.31 -9.56
C ALA A 4 -0.68 8.71 -9.62
N THR A 5 -0.20 9.54 -10.53
CA THR A 5 -0.76 10.88 -10.74
C THR A 5 -2.21 10.81 -11.20
N ILE A 6 -2.55 9.89 -12.11
CA ILE A 6 -3.91 9.72 -12.59
C ILE A 6 -4.84 9.30 -11.45
N LEU A 7 -4.44 8.29 -10.67
CA LEU A 7 -5.23 7.78 -9.55
C LEU A 7 -5.48 8.82 -8.47
N LEU A 8 -4.48 9.65 -8.22
CA LEU A 8 -4.53 10.64 -7.15
C LEU A 8 -4.93 12.01 -7.64
N GLY A 9 -5.04 12.19 -8.95
CA GLY A 9 -5.19 13.49 -9.60
C GLY A 9 -6.47 14.22 -9.26
N ASP A 10 -7.55 13.49 -9.04
CA ASP A 10 -8.85 14.09 -8.74
C ASP A 10 -9.04 14.41 -7.24
N CYS A 11 -8.09 14.04 -6.42
CA CYS A 11 -8.13 14.30 -5.00
C CYS A 11 -7.46 15.66 -4.70
N SER A 12 -8.22 16.61 -4.18
CA SER A 12 -7.69 17.93 -3.86
C SER A 12 -6.55 17.89 -2.85
N ASP A 13 -6.55 16.87 -1.97
CA ASP A 13 -5.55 16.71 -0.92
C ASP A 13 -4.44 15.74 -1.29
N CYS A 14 -4.38 15.31 -2.55
CA CYS A 14 -3.42 14.32 -3.01
C CYS A 14 -2.02 14.89 -3.30
N SER A 15 -1.81 16.19 -3.08
CA SER A 15 -0.50 16.80 -3.30
C SER A 15 0.62 16.11 -2.54
N LYS A 16 0.35 15.67 -1.29
CA LYS A 16 1.31 14.94 -0.46
C LYS A 16 1.67 13.59 -1.08
N MET A 17 0.70 12.91 -1.66
CA MET A 17 0.94 11.64 -2.33
C MET A 17 1.73 11.83 -3.61
N LYS A 18 1.45 12.88 -4.37
CA LYS A 18 2.23 13.21 -5.57
C LYS A 18 3.69 13.47 -5.22
N GLU A 19 3.93 14.22 -4.13
CA GLU A 19 5.29 14.46 -3.64
C GLU A 19 5.98 13.16 -3.23
N LEU A 20 5.26 12.28 -2.52
CA LEU A 20 5.79 10.98 -2.12
C LEU A 20 6.22 10.17 -3.34
N TYR A 21 5.38 10.11 -4.38
CA TYR A 21 5.71 9.38 -5.59
C TYR A 21 6.86 10.00 -6.36
N LYS A 22 6.96 11.31 -6.36
CA LYS A 22 8.03 12.03 -7.04
C LYS A 22 9.40 11.65 -6.47
N ASP A 23 9.50 11.58 -5.15
CA ASP A 23 10.75 11.30 -4.44
C ASP A 23 10.81 9.86 -3.90
N PHE A 24 9.97 8.98 -4.43
CA PHE A 24 9.85 7.62 -3.95
C PHE A 24 11.11 6.81 -4.26
N THR A 25 11.79 6.35 -3.22
CA THR A 25 13.03 5.58 -3.33
C THR A 25 12.95 4.22 -2.62
N TYR A 26 11.78 3.84 -2.12
CA TYR A 26 11.59 2.57 -1.44
C TYR A 26 11.65 1.41 -2.44
N ASP A 27 12.08 0.25 -1.97
CA ASP A 27 12.36 -0.91 -2.83
C ASP A 27 11.51 -2.13 -2.49
N LYS A 28 11.33 -2.43 -1.21
CA LYS A 28 10.53 -3.57 -0.76
C LYS A 28 9.22 -3.06 -0.17
N VAL A 29 8.13 -3.22 -0.91
CA VAL A 29 6.85 -2.61 -0.60
C VAL A 29 5.79 -3.66 -0.31
N LEU A 30 5.04 -3.45 0.77
CA LEU A 30 3.81 -4.18 1.06
C LEU A 30 2.63 -3.22 0.91
N VAL A 31 1.66 -3.60 0.10
CA VAL A 31 0.42 -2.84 -0.08
C VAL A 31 -0.73 -3.61 0.55
N LEU A 32 -1.40 -2.98 1.50
CA LEU A 32 -2.60 -3.54 2.11
C LEU A 32 -3.81 -3.04 1.34
N GLY A 33 -4.41 -3.91 0.55
CA GLY A 33 -5.51 -3.59 -0.35
C GLY A 33 -5.07 -3.50 -1.81
N LEU A 34 -5.70 -4.32 -2.66
CA LEU A 34 -5.37 -4.40 -4.08
C LEU A 34 -6.00 -3.26 -4.88
N GLY A 35 -7.22 -2.87 -4.54
CA GLY A 35 -7.98 -1.91 -5.33
C GLY A 35 -8.10 -2.38 -6.78
N LEU A 36 -7.85 -1.49 -7.72
CA LEU A 36 -7.82 -1.82 -9.15
C LEU A 36 -6.42 -2.23 -9.63
N GLY A 37 -5.46 -2.40 -8.72
CA GLY A 37 -4.11 -2.85 -9.03
C GLY A 37 -3.18 -1.78 -9.58
N LEU A 38 -3.66 -0.56 -9.75
CA LEU A 38 -2.86 0.50 -10.40
C LEU A 38 -1.71 0.99 -9.52
N ILE A 39 -1.90 1.06 -8.21
CA ILE A 39 -0.83 1.46 -7.29
C ILE A 39 0.28 0.40 -7.25
N PRO A 40 -0.02 -0.89 -7.02
CA PRO A 40 1.03 -1.91 -7.09
C PRO A 40 1.75 -1.95 -8.43
N GLU A 41 1.03 -1.82 -9.55
CA GLU A 41 1.60 -1.79 -10.88
C GLU A 41 2.58 -0.62 -11.04
N THR A 42 2.18 0.57 -10.60
CA THR A 42 3.03 1.77 -10.65
C THR A 42 4.32 1.57 -9.86
N LEU A 43 4.21 1.02 -8.66
CA LEU A 43 5.37 0.76 -7.80
C LEU A 43 6.33 -0.24 -8.46
N LYS A 44 5.80 -1.28 -9.07
CA LYS A 44 6.63 -2.32 -9.67
C LYS A 44 7.26 -1.86 -10.99
N VAL A 45 6.47 -1.26 -11.86
CA VAL A 45 6.89 -0.94 -13.23
C VAL A 45 7.56 0.43 -13.29
N GLU A 46 6.92 1.48 -12.78
CA GLU A 46 7.46 2.84 -12.89
C GLU A 46 8.53 3.16 -11.85
N LYS A 47 8.37 2.67 -10.62
CA LYS A 47 9.33 2.92 -9.54
C LYS A 47 10.35 1.81 -9.38
N SER A 48 10.20 0.73 -10.12
CA SER A 48 11.17 -0.38 -10.17
C SER A 48 11.45 -1.01 -8.81
N CYS A 49 10.45 -1.07 -7.94
CA CYS A 49 10.58 -1.74 -6.66
C CYS A 49 10.91 -3.22 -6.87
N SER A 50 11.89 -3.74 -6.15
CA SER A 50 12.29 -5.14 -6.30
C SER A 50 11.26 -6.12 -5.75
N VAL A 51 10.53 -5.71 -4.72
CA VAL A 51 9.47 -6.51 -4.12
C VAL A 51 8.22 -5.67 -3.97
N VAL A 52 7.11 -6.14 -4.56
CA VAL A 52 5.77 -5.57 -4.34
C VAL A 52 4.85 -6.72 -3.97
N ASP A 53 4.48 -6.78 -2.70
CA ASP A 53 3.52 -7.75 -2.18
C ASP A 53 2.21 -7.04 -1.85
N VAL A 54 1.09 -7.67 -2.14
CA VAL A 54 -0.24 -7.10 -1.92
C VAL A 54 -1.08 -8.08 -1.12
N ILE A 55 -1.75 -7.57 -0.08
CA ILE A 55 -2.69 -8.35 0.73
C ILE A 55 -4.11 -7.90 0.42
N ASP A 56 -4.96 -8.82 0.03
CA ASP A 56 -6.38 -8.57 -0.14
C ASP A 56 -7.16 -9.87 0.14
N ASN A 57 -8.30 -9.75 0.78
CA ASN A 57 -9.12 -10.92 1.11
C ASN A 57 -10.25 -11.18 0.10
N ASN A 58 -10.38 -10.36 -0.93
CA ASN A 58 -11.46 -10.46 -1.91
C ASN A 58 -10.99 -11.23 -3.14
N GLN A 59 -11.40 -12.50 -3.23
CA GLN A 59 -10.99 -13.37 -4.35
C GLN A 59 -11.53 -12.87 -5.69
N GLU A 60 -12.74 -12.33 -5.72
CA GLU A 60 -13.31 -11.79 -6.97
C GLU A 60 -12.47 -10.63 -7.51
N LEU A 61 -12.02 -9.75 -6.62
CA LEU A 61 -11.17 -8.63 -6.98
C LEU A 61 -9.79 -9.13 -7.47
N ILE A 62 -9.21 -10.10 -6.78
CA ILE A 62 -7.94 -10.71 -7.18
C ILE A 62 -8.06 -11.29 -8.58
N ASP A 63 -9.14 -12.01 -8.85
CA ASP A 63 -9.38 -12.62 -10.18
C ASP A 63 -9.62 -11.58 -11.26
N TYR A 64 -10.29 -10.48 -10.90
CA TYR A 64 -10.56 -9.39 -11.83
C TYR A 64 -9.29 -8.62 -12.23
N VAL A 65 -8.38 -8.40 -11.27
CA VAL A 65 -7.16 -7.63 -11.48
C VAL A 65 -6.04 -8.57 -11.93
N ASN A 66 -6.19 -9.15 -13.14
CA ASN A 66 -5.22 -10.10 -13.68
C ASN A 66 -4.28 -9.49 -14.73
N PHE A 67 -4.40 -8.19 -14.98
CA PHE A 67 -3.66 -7.46 -16.00
C PHE A 67 -2.40 -6.77 -15.49
N ILE A 68 -2.13 -6.87 -14.18
CA ILE A 68 -0.94 -6.25 -13.57
C ILE A 68 0.27 -7.16 -13.77
N ASP A 69 1.45 -6.60 -13.51
CA ASP A 69 2.72 -7.31 -13.68
C ASP A 69 2.76 -8.61 -12.89
N ASP A 70 3.17 -9.71 -13.53
CA ASP A 70 3.19 -11.05 -12.94
C ASP A 70 4.13 -11.17 -11.73
N SER A 71 5.11 -10.29 -11.61
CA SER A 71 6.05 -10.30 -10.49
C SER A 71 5.48 -9.69 -9.22
N ILE A 72 4.30 -9.07 -9.29
CA ILE A 72 3.59 -8.61 -8.11
C ILE A 72 2.98 -9.83 -7.42
N ASN A 73 3.31 -10.01 -6.14
CA ASN A 73 2.81 -11.15 -5.36
C ASN A 73 1.52 -10.76 -4.64
N ILE A 74 0.40 -11.34 -5.04
CA ILE A 74 -0.90 -11.09 -4.42
C ILE A 74 -1.21 -12.22 -3.46
N ILE A 75 -1.41 -11.88 -2.18
CA ILE A 75 -1.67 -12.82 -1.10
C ILE A 75 -3.11 -12.62 -0.63
N LYS A 76 -3.91 -13.69 -0.70
CA LYS A 76 -5.28 -13.66 -0.20
C LYS A 76 -5.27 -13.84 1.31
N HIS A 77 -5.48 -12.76 2.05
CA HIS A 77 -5.52 -12.79 3.51
C HIS A 77 -6.20 -11.52 4.04
N ASP A 78 -6.68 -11.57 5.27
CA ASP A 78 -7.16 -10.39 5.99
C ASP A 78 -5.94 -9.57 6.45
N ALA A 79 -5.89 -8.30 6.04
CA ALA A 79 -4.77 -7.42 6.37
C ALA A 79 -4.60 -7.20 7.88
N PHE A 80 -5.68 -7.30 8.64
CA PHE A 80 -5.64 -7.08 10.10
C PHE A 80 -5.07 -8.27 10.86
N THR A 81 -4.99 -9.44 10.24
CA THR A 81 -4.50 -10.67 10.89
C THR A 81 -3.30 -11.30 10.19
N TYR A 82 -2.87 -10.73 9.07
CA TYR A 82 -1.74 -11.26 8.32
C TYR A 82 -0.42 -11.06 9.07
N THR A 83 0.41 -12.09 9.08
CA THR A 83 1.76 -12.02 9.63
C THR A 83 2.76 -12.10 8.48
N PRO A 84 3.48 -11.02 8.17
CA PRO A 84 4.51 -11.06 7.14
C PRO A 84 5.65 -12.03 7.45
N ASP A 85 6.27 -12.56 6.41
CA ASP A 85 7.44 -13.45 6.53
C ASP A 85 8.76 -12.72 6.21
N LYS A 86 8.69 -11.42 5.95
CA LYS A 86 9.85 -10.58 5.63
C LYS A 86 9.61 -9.16 6.12
N LYS A 87 10.65 -8.36 6.08
CA LYS A 87 10.53 -6.93 6.38
C LYS A 87 10.43 -6.13 5.10
N TYR A 88 9.75 -4.98 5.20
CA TYR A 88 9.55 -4.05 4.09
C TYR A 88 10.09 -2.67 4.48
N ASP A 89 10.57 -1.92 3.50
CA ASP A 89 10.95 -0.53 3.74
C ASP A 89 9.80 0.45 3.55
N PHE A 90 8.68 -0.02 2.95
CA PHE A 90 7.48 0.78 2.83
C PHE A 90 6.23 -0.10 2.91
N ILE A 91 5.26 0.32 3.73
CA ILE A 91 3.95 -0.34 3.84
C ILE A 91 2.89 0.70 3.55
N LEU A 92 2.10 0.49 2.49
CA LEU A 92 1.01 1.37 2.08
C LEU A 92 -0.32 0.76 2.48
N VAL A 93 -1.13 1.51 3.22
CA VAL A 93 -2.46 1.05 3.66
C VAL A 93 -3.52 1.67 2.76
N ASP A 94 -4.11 0.86 1.89
CA ASP A 94 -5.13 1.27 0.91
C ASP A 94 -6.38 0.39 1.06
N LEU A 95 -6.96 0.41 2.28
CA LEU A 95 -8.06 -0.48 2.65
C LEU A 95 -9.43 0.19 2.58
N TRP A 96 -9.52 1.52 2.52
CA TRP A 96 -10.76 2.24 2.64
C TRP A 96 -10.98 3.22 1.50
N TRP A 97 -12.25 3.40 1.13
CA TRP A 97 -12.68 4.41 0.15
C TRP A 97 -13.01 5.75 0.81
N GLY A 98 -13.35 5.74 2.11
CA GLY A 98 -13.65 6.90 2.91
C GLY A 98 -13.14 6.69 4.33
N ASN A 99 -13.17 7.73 5.16
CA ASN A 99 -12.60 7.68 6.51
C ASN A 99 -13.63 7.52 7.63
N GLU A 100 -14.91 7.44 7.30
CA GLU A 100 -15.99 7.41 8.30
C GLU A 100 -16.04 6.09 9.09
N ASP A 101 -15.50 5.01 8.52
CA ASP A 101 -15.50 3.69 9.16
C ASP A 101 -14.20 3.34 9.85
N ILE A 102 -13.24 4.28 9.86
CA ILE A 102 -11.91 4.02 10.42
C ILE A 102 -11.90 4.43 11.88
N THR A 103 -11.59 3.47 12.76
CA THR A 103 -11.50 3.71 14.20
C THR A 103 -10.05 3.77 14.67
N ASP A 104 -9.82 4.41 15.82
CA ASP A 104 -8.49 4.45 16.44
C ASP A 104 -8.00 3.04 16.79
N GLU A 105 -8.92 2.15 17.16
CA GLU A 105 -8.59 0.75 17.44
C GLU A 105 -8.04 0.05 16.20
N MET A 106 -8.68 0.22 15.04
CA MET A 106 -8.20 -0.33 13.77
C MET A 106 -6.80 0.16 13.44
N LEU A 107 -6.55 1.46 13.61
CA LEU A 107 -5.24 2.06 13.34
C LEU A 107 -4.17 1.51 14.27
N SER A 108 -4.48 1.39 15.55
CA SER A 108 -3.56 0.80 16.53
C SER A 108 -3.25 -0.66 16.21
N ASN A 109 -4.25 -1.42 15.79
CA ASN A 109 -4.07 -2.82 15.41
C ASN A 109 -3.16 -2.95 14.20
N LEU A 110 -3.35 -2.11 13.18
CA LEU A 110 -2.49 -2.11 12.00
C LEU A 110 -1.06 -1.75 12.37
N GLU A 111 -0.85 -0.69 13.12
CA GLU A 111 0.48 -0.29 13.57
C GLU A 111 1.16 -1.40 14.36
N ASN A 112 0.46 -1.96 15.34
CA ASN A 112 1.02 -3.03 16.19
C ASN A 112 1.32 -4.29 15.39
N ASN A 113 0.50 -4.61 14.39
CA ASN A 113 0.70 -5.81 13.58
C ASN A 113 1.91 -5.68 12.64
N TYR A 114 2.17 -4.50 12.10
CA TYR A 114 3.17 -4.33 11.05
C TYR A 114 4.46 -3.62 11.47
N LYS A 115 4.48 -2.94 12.61
CA LYS A 115 5.66 -2.15 13.02
C LYS A 115 6.97 -2.96 13.09
N ASN A 116 6.87 -4.24 13.46
CA ASN A 116 8.04 -5.11 13.58
C ASN A 116 8.52 -5.63 12.22
N TYR A 117 7.75 -5.39 11.17
CA TYR A 117 8.06 -5.80 9.80
C TYR A 117 8.49 -4.63 8.92
N LEU A 118 8.75 -3.47 9.54
CA LEU A 118 9.40 -2.35 8.88
C LEU A 118 10.91 -2.45 9.07
N GLU A 119 11.64 -2.24 7.98
CA GLU A 119 13.09 -2.08 8.04
C GLU A 119 13.44 -0.80 8.82
N ASP A 120 14.67 -0.68 9.27
CA ASP A 120 15.15 0.57 9.86
C ASP A 120 15.03 1.69 8.81
N ASN A 121 14.49 2.82 9.23
CA ASN A 121 14.10 3.94 8.35
C ASN A 121 12.91 3.62 7.44
N GLY A 122 12.22 2.51 7.68
CA GLY A 122 11.00 2.16 6.96
C GLY A 122 9.83 3.05 7.35
N LYS A 123 8.85 3.12 6.47
CA LYS A 123 7.67 3.96 6.64
C LYS A 123 6.39 3.18 6.34
N MET A 124 5.39 3.35 7.20
CA MET A 124 4.03 2.90 6.97
C MET A 124 3.15 4.13 6.75
N LEU A 125 2.44 4.17 5.63
CA LEU A 125 1.62 5.31 5.23
C LEU A 125 0.16 4.91 5.11
N ILE A 126 -0.72 5.71 5.69
CA ILE A 126 -2.18 5.59 5.57
C ILE A 126 -2.66 6.83 4.82
N PRO A 127 -2.72 6.78 3.47
CA PRO A 127 -2.95 7.97 2.64
C PRO A 127 -4.25 8.69 2.94
N ILE A 128 -5.33 7.94 3.12
CA ILE A 128 -6.65 8.53 3.31
C ILE A 128 -6.73 9.42 4.57
N LEU A 129 -5.86 9.18 5.54
CA LEU A 129 -5.80 9.96 6.78
C LEU A 129 -4.58 10.87 6.83
N TYR A 130 -3.71 10.83 5.82
CA TYR A 130 -2.42 11.54 5.80
C TYR A 130 -1.57 11.22 7.03
N LYS A 131 -1.69 9.99 7.55
CA LYS A 131 -0.93 9.52 8.71
C LYS A 131 0.19 8.59 8.27
N SER A 132 1.31 8.66 8.98
CA SER A 132 2.43 7.75 8.73
C SER A 132 3.09 7.36 10.05
N PHE A 133 3.74 6.18 10.02
CA PHE A 133 4.60 5.70 11.09
C PHE A 133 5.98 5.46 10.48
N GLU A 134 7.02 5.89 11.18
CA GLU A 134 8.39 5.71 10.75
C GLU A 134 9.16 4.93 11.81
N LYS A 135 10.05 4.09 11.34
CA LYS A 135 10.90 3.31 12.23
C LYS A 135 12.31 3.89 12.30
#